data_8ecd88b717b96e7293fec5137ea78e19
#
_entry.id   8ecd88b717b96e7293fec5137ea78e19
#
_cell.length_a   1.000
_cell.length_b   1.000
_cell.length_c   1.000
_cell.angle_alpha   90.00
_cell.angle_beta   90.00
_cell.angle_gamma   90.00
#
_symmetry.space_group_name_H-M   'P 1'
#
loop_
_entity.id
_entity.type
_entity.pdbx_description
1 polymer ?
#
loop_
_entity_poly.entity_id
_entity_poly.type
_entity_poly.pdbx_seq_one_letter_code
_entity_poly.pdbx_strand_id
1 'polypeptide(L)'
;MFKKSSVNKQLGLFSTPSTLMCKRESKQYDDELEWHSQFFRNVTCNIDEEVFRPLYTDKKFGRPTKHIRQLVAMNILKEGAGCSDMQLFENCRYNLLWRKALGLFNLEDECPCDDAYYKFRGKICEYERTSEDHVNLFEECFKKLTAAQVKTYKVSGRVVRMDSKLISSNIAWYSRYEIIHETLVKSTTDEDVERIKDQMIRQHLIEFLGEDAEKTVYRTDSETMGKRLVDLGIVIYNLLQTCSEAEKMLLRRVFGEQYDVDEDGNVTLRDKAKISATSVQNPNDPDAAFRSKNGKKTKGFAVNITETCDEEDKPNLITDVQVKPANAADNGFVKKAIETTKEVTGNKVNKMHSDGAYQSSDNRELAADEENGFEFVANGIQGKPTRFDLNKREDGTLEVTDKNTAEVIEAIKVKDGKWKIPVTDKNGKNTYRYFDDEAVKRNEVRRQMDSIPWEERKKRNNVEASIFQYCFHTRNNKTRYRGLIKHTLQAIARCAWINMRRLFLFDA
;
A
#
# COMPACT_ATOMS: atom_id res chain seq x y z
N MET A 1 -23.79 14.81 -15.76
CA MET A 1 -23.22 16.14 -16.00
C MET A 1 -22.42 16.56 -14.76
N PHE A 2 -21.17 16.95 -14.95
CA PHE A 2 -20.31 17.44 -13.85
C PHE A 2 -20.77 18.84 -13.40
N LYS A 3 -20.84 19.07 -12.09
CA LYS A 3 -21.18 20.40 -11.50
C LYS A 3 -20.47 20.53 -10.15
N LYS A 4 -19.70 21.61 -9.99
CA LYS A 4 -19.10 21.94 -8.69
C LYS A 4 -20.17 22.36 -7.67
N SER A 5 -19.94 21.99 -6.42
CA SER A 5 -20.74 22.45 -5.30
C SER A 5 -20.23 23.80 -4.78
N SER A 6 -21.11 24.66 -4.25
CA SER A 6 -20.70 25.85 -3.53
C SER A 6 -20.19 25.48 -2.15
N VAL A 7 -19.06 26.08 -1.73
CA VAL A 7 -18.55 25.95 -0.37
C VAL A 7 -19.33 26.84 0.58
N ASN A 8 -19.70 28.04 0.12
CA ASN A 8 -20.45 29.02 0.92
C ASN A 8 -21.94 28.81 0.70
N LYS A 9 -22.64 28.37 1.73
CA LYS A 9 -24.10 28.28 1.74
C LYS A 9 -24.67 29.35 2.68
N GLN A 10 -25.78 29.91 2.28
CA GLN A 10 -26.56 30.79 3.15
C GLN A 10 -27.11 29.97 4.33
N LEU A 11 -26.88 30.45 5.55
CA LEU A 11 -27.44 29.85 6.75
C LEU A 11 -28.93 30.20 6.85
N GLY A 12 -29.76 29.18 7.06
CA GLY A 12 -31.19 29.37 7.31
C GLY A 12 -31.43 29.87 8.74
N LEU A 13 -32.23 30.92 8.89
CA LEU A 13 -32.51 31.56 10.20
C LEU A 13 -33.13 30.58 11.21
N PHE A 14 -33.88 29.58 10.75
CA PHE A 14 -34.66 28.64 11.59
C PHE A 14 -34.25 27.17 11.42
N SER A 15 -33.35 26.88 10.50
CA SER A 15 -32.93 25.51 10.17
C SER A 15 -31.49 25.19 10.57
N THR A 16 -30.76 26.16 11.09
CA THR A 16 -29.39 25.97 11.57
C THR A 16 -29.42 25.31 12.96
N PRO A 17 -28.72 24.18 13.17
CA PRO A 17 -28.72 23.47 14.44
C PRO A 17 -28.40 24.33 15.66
N SER A 18 -27.46 25.26 15.55
CA SER A 18 -27.05 26.13 16.66
C SER A 18 -28.21 26.99 17.22
N THR A 19 -29.16 27.36 16.37
CA THR A 19 -30.34 28.17 16.82
C THR A 19 -31.36 27.34 17.60
N LEU A 20 -31.28 26.00 17.51
CA LEU A 20 -32.17 25.06 18.18
C LEU A 20 -31.58 24.43 19.44
N MET A 21 -30.28 24.69 19.68
CA MET A 21 -29.55 24.17 20.84
C MET A 21 -29.62 25.12 22.03
N CYS A 22 -29.39 24.59 23.23
CA CYS A 22 -29.15 25.47 24.37
C CYS A 22 -27.82 26.25 24.22
N LYS A 23 -27.69 27.36 24.94
CA LYS A 23 -26.54 28.27 24.80
C LYS A 23 -25.18 27.60 24.94
N ARG A 24 -25.07 26.59 25.79
CA ARG A 24 -23.81 25.84 26.00
C ARG A 24 -23.42 25.01 24.82
N GLU A 25 -24.35 24.18 24.32
CA GLU A 25 -24.13 23.29 23.18
C GLU A 25 -23.97 24.08 21.88
N SER A 26 -24.73 25.17 21.71
CA SER A 26 -24.57 26.08 20.57
C SER A 26 -23.17 26.68 20.50
N LYS A 27 -22.63 27.14 21.65
CA LYS A 27 -21.27 27.68 21.71
C LYS A 27 -20.22 26.62 21.29
N GLN A 28 -20.35 25.40 21.78
CA GLN A 28 -19.43 24.30 21.41
C GLN A 28 -19.62 23.88 19.94
N TYR A 29 -20.85 23.83 19.45
CA TYR A 29 -21.13 23.53 18.05
C TYR A 29 -20.51 24.55 17.10
N ASP A 30 -20.56 25.83 17.45
CA ASP A 30 -20.07 26.93 16.62
C ASP A 30 -18.56 27.23 16.82
N ASP A 31 -17.91 26.60 17.79
CA ASP A 31 -16.50 26.80 18.06
C ASP A 31 -15.63 26.35 16.85
N GLU A 32 -14.81 27.29 16.38
CA GLU A 32 -13.91 27.12 15.24
C GLU A 32 -12.73 26.19 15.55
N LEU A 33 -12.40 25.99 16.83
CA LEU A 33 -11.33 25.12 17.29
C LEU A 33 -11.80 23.66 17.46
N GLU A 34 -13.10 23.41 17.49
CA GLU A 34 -13.62 22.05 17.60
C GLU A 34 -13.35 21.21 16.32
N TRP A 35 -13.20 19.90 16.50
CA TRP A 35 -12.76 18.99 15.45
C TRP A 35 -13.64 19.04 14.18
N HIS A 36 -14.93 19.22 14.31
CA HIS A 36 -15.87 19.26 13.19
C HIS A 36 -15.73 20.54 12.36
N SER A 37 -15.47 21.68 13.01
CA SER A 37 -15.17 22.96 12.36
C SER A 37 -13.81 22.90 11.67
N GLN A 38 -12.81 22.35 12.35
CA GLN A 38 -11.47 22.10 11.81
C GLN A 38 -11.51 21.15 10.61
N PHE A 39 -12.30 20.05 10.68
CA PHE A 39 -12.45 19.13 9.57
C PHE A 39 -13.08 19.82 8.36
N PHE A 40 -14.15 20.59 8.58
CA PHE A 40 -14.77 21.36 7.50
C PHE A 40 -13.74 22.28 6.82
N ARG A 41 -13.03 23.08 7.61
CA ARG A 41 -12.04 24.07 7.12
C ARG A 41 -10.83 23.42 6.45
N ASN A 42 -10.22 22.44 7.10
CA ASN A 42 -8.94 21.87 6.65
C ASN A 42 -9.09 20.69 5.67
N VAL A 43 -10.27 20.08 5.58
CA VAL A 43 -10.54 18.97 4.68
C VAL A 43 -11.63 19.32 3.68
N THR A 44 -12.88 19.46 4.13
CA THR A 44 -14.04 19.54 3.22
C THR A 44 -13.95 20.75 2.27
N CYS A 45 -13.53 21.92 2.75
CA CYS A 45 -13.35 23.11 1.90
C CYS A 45 -12.22 22.98 0.88
N ASN A 46 -11.18 22.20 1.19
CA ASN A 46 -9.98 22.05 0.37
C ASN A 46 -10.05 20.86 -0.63
N ILE A 47 -11.14 20.10 -0.63
CA ILE A 47 -11.35 19.06 -1.64
C ILE A 47 -11.57 19.70 -3.01
N ASP A 48 -10.65 19.44 -3.95
CA ASP A 48 -10.78 19.86 -5.34
C ASP A 48 -11.65 18.88 -6.13
N GLU A 49 -12.90 19.25 -6.39
CA GLU A 49 -13.86 18.43 -7.13
C GLU A 49 -13.48 18.25 -8.61
N GLU A 50 -12.63 19.13 -9.19
CA GLU A 50 -12.19 19.03 -10.59
C GLU A 50 -11.38 17.75 -10.85
N VAL A 51 -10.69 17.23 -9.85
CA VAL A 51 -9.97 15.94 -9.94
C VAL A 51 -10.91 14.83 -10.41
N PHE A 52 -12.18 14.87 -10.02
CA PHE A 52 -13.17 13.83 -10.33
C PHE A 52 -13.98 14.12 -11.60
N ARG A 53 -13.66 15.19 -12.35
CA ARG A 53 -14.32 15.49 -13.62
C ARG A 53 -14.31 14.31 -14.60
N PRO A 54 -13.21 13.52 -14.77
CA PRO A 54 -13.18 12.39 -15.69
C PRO A 54 -14.23 11.30 -15.42
N LEU A 55 -14.78 11.22 -14.19
CA LEU A 55 -15.82 10.25 -13.84
C LEU A 55 -17.19 10.60 -14.40
N TYR A 56 -17.36 11.77 -15.04
CA TYR A 56 -18.64 12.32 -15.44
C TYR A 56 -18.59 12.89 -16.86
N THR A 57 -19.70 12.80 -17.55
CA THR A 57 -19.83 13.33 -18.92
C THR A 57 -20.15 14.83 -18.90
N ASP A 58 -19.60 15.56 -19.86
CA ASP A 58 -19.91 16.98 -20.07
C ASP A 58 -21.20 17.19 -20.89
N LYS A 59 -21.96 16.12 -21.18
CA LYS A 59 -23.22 16.22 -21.91
C LYS A 59 -24.21 17.11 -21.16
N LYS A 60 -24.86 18.05 -21.85
CA LYS A 60 -25.85 18.98 -21.28
C LYS A 60 -27.11 18.30 -20.73
N PHE A 61 -27.35 17.04 -21.09
CA PHE A 61 -28.52 16.26 -20.67
C PHE A 61 -28.13 15.26 -19.58
N GLY A 62 -28.90 15.20 -18.52
CA GLY A 62 -28.74 14.29 -17.39
C GLY A 62 -28.81 15.00 -16.04
N ARG A 63 -29.02 14.23 -14.98
CA ARG A 63 -29.02 14.77 -13.60
C ARG A 63 -27.61 15.31 -13.26
N PRO A 64 -27.49 16.56 -12.77
CA PRO A 64 -26.21 17.10 -12.33
C PRO A 64 -25.62 16.25 -11.21
N THR A 65 -24.30 16.13 -11.21
CA THR A 65 -23.61 15.58 -10.04
C THR A 65 -23.85 16.51 -8.85
N LYS A 66 -24.12 15.89 -7.72
CA LYS A 66 -24.18 16.58 -6.44
C LYS A 66 -23.18 15.91 -5.49
N HIS A 67 -22.71 16.67 -4.51
CA HIS A 67 -22.07 16.12 -3.32
C HIS A 67 -20.71 15.44 -3.51
N ILE A 68 -19.94 15.69 -4.60
CA ILE A 68 -18.59 15.07 -4.77
C ILE A 68 -17.71 15.36 -3.55
N ARG A 69 -17.67 16.61 -3.10
CA ARG A 69 -16.93 17.03 -1.91
C ARG A 69 -17.35 16.26 -0.67
N GLN A 70 -18.66 16.15 -0.43
CA GLN A 70 -19.20 15.39 0.70
C GLN A 70 -18.85 13.90 0.59
N LEU A 71 -18.94 13.30 -0.61
CA LEU A 71 -18.60 11.89 -0.83
C LEU A 71 -17.12 11.59 -0.53
N VAL A 72 -16.21 12.48 -0.90
CA VAL A 72 -14.78 12.36 -0.52
C VAL A 72 -14.61 12.52 0.99
N ALA A 73 -15.19 13.55 1.59
CA ALA A 73 -15.14 13.80 3.02
C ALA A 73 -15.74 12.65 3.84
N MET A 74 -16.84 12.03 3.37
CA MET A 74 -17.43 10.84 3.99
C MET A 74 -16.46 9.65 4.00
N ASN A 75 -15.67 9.42 2.93
CA ASN A 75 -14.64 8.38 2.95
C ASN A 75 -13.58 8.66 4.00
N ILE A 76 -13.13 9.91 4.15
CA ILE A 76 -12.13 10.30 5.16
C ILE A 76 -12.69 10.12 6.58
N LEU A 77 -13.92 10.57 6.84
CA LEU A 77 -14.59 10.40 8.13
C LEU A 77 -14.79 8.93 8.48
N LYS A 78 -15.21 8.11 7.51
CA LYS A 78 -15.39 6.66 7.70
C LYS A 78 -14.11 5.99 8.19
N GLU A 79 -13.02 6.19 7.46
CA GLU A 79 -11.74 5.56 7.80
C GLU A 79 -11.12 6.18 9.05
N GLY A 80 -11.38 7.46 9.29
CA GLY A 80 -11.00 8.16 10.51
C GLY A 80 -11.66 7.58 11.76
N ALA A 81 -12.95 7.43 11.73
CA ALA A 81 -13.75 6.88 12.83
C ALA A 81 -13.71 5.34 12.89
N GLY A 82 -13.26 4.66 11.83
CA GLY A 82 -13.25 3.19 11.75
C GLY A 82 -14.65 2.56 11.70
N CYS A 83 -15.67 3.32 11.31
CA CYS A 83 -17.06 2.89 11.32
C CYS A 83 -17.43 2.00 10.11
N SER A 84 -18.51 1.22 10.25
CA SER A 84 -19.11 0.48 9.15
C SER A 84 -19.83 1.42 8.17
N ASP A 85 -20.25 0.92 7.00
CA ASP A 85 -21.02 1.71 6.04
C ASP A 85 -22.36 2.15 6.65
N MET A 86 -23.04 1.28 7.39
CA MET A 86 -24.29 1.61 8.08
C MET A 86 -24.10 2.74 9.10
N GLN A 87 -23.07 2.64 9.95
CA GLN A 87 -22.74 3.70 10.91
C GLN A 87 -22.32 5.00 10.23
N LEU A 88 -21.61 4.93 9.10
CA LEU A 88 -21.29 6.11 8.30
C LEU A 88 -22.54 6.86 7.87
N PHE A 89 -23.48 6.15 7.24
CA PHE A 89 -24.71 6.78 6.73
C PHE A 89 -25.59 7.32 7.85
N GLU A 90 -25.69 6.60 8.96
CA GLU A 90 -26.42 7.06 10.15
C GLU A 90 -25.80 8.34 10.71
N ASN A 91 -24.46 8.36 10.92
CA ASN A 91 -23.77 9.55 11.41
C ASN A 91 -23.88 10.73 10.44
N CYS A 92 -23.71 10.52 9.13
CA CYS A 92 -23.82 11.61 8.16
C CYS A 92 -25.23 12.20 8.08
N ARG A 93 -26.26 11.40 8.36
CA ARG A 93 -27.67 11.86 8.33
C ARG A 93 -28.09 12.56 9.62
N TYR A 94 -27.71 12.02 10.77
CA TYR A 94 -28.32 12.39 12.05
C TYR A 94 -27.37 13.00 13.06
N ASN A 95 -26.05 12.80 12.93
CA ASN A 95 -25.08 13.41 13.83
C ASN A 95 -24.76 14.82 13.36
N LEU A 96 -25.14 15.82 14.14
CA LEU A 96 -25.00 17.24 13.81
C LEU A 96 -23.54 17.66 13.61
N LEU A 97 -22.60 17.10 14.38
CA LEU A 97 -21.18 17.40 14.25
C LEU A 97 -20.62 16.84 12.92
N TRP A 98 -21.04 15.63 12.52
CA TRP A 98 -20.67 15.06 11.22
C TRP A 98 -21.27 15.86 10.06
N ARG A 99 -22.52 16.29 10.19
CA ARG A 99 -23.16 17.16 9.20
C ARG A 99 -22.40 18.46 9.03
N LYS A 100 -21.98 19.13 10.14
CA LYS A 100 -21.17 20.33 10.10
C LYS A 100 -19.81 20.07 9.44
N ALA A 101 -19.12 18.98 9.79
CA ALA A 101 -17.87 18.55 9.17
C ALA A 101 -18.00 18.37 7.65
N LEU A 102 -19.16 17.90 7.16
CA LEU A 102 -19.45 17.76 5.73
C LEU A 102 -19.92 19.07 5.05
N GLY A 103 -20.08 20.16 5.79
CA GLY A 103 -20.63 21.40 5.26
C GLY A 103 -22.15 21.37 5.02
N LEU A 104 -22.87 20.54 5.78
CA LEU A 104 -24.34 20.45 5.81
C LEU A 104 -24.81 21.27 7.02
N PHE A 105 -24.86 22.57 6.87
CA PHE A 105 -25.07 23.52 7.97
C PHE A 105 -26.52 23.68 8.39
N ASN A 106 -27.46 23.38 7.49
CA ASN A 106 -28.90 23.44 7.78
C ASN A 106 -29.46 22.02 7.95
N LEU A 107 -30.48 21.86 8.77
CA LEU A 107 -31.16 20.56 8.98
C LEU A 107 -31.75 20.01 7.69
N GLU A 108 -32.20 20.89 6.79
CA GLU A 108 -32.75 20.56 5.47
C GLU A 108 -31.70 20.24 4.40
N ASP A 109 -30.41 20.47 4.68
CA ASP A 109 -29.34 20.14 3.73
C ASP A 109 -29.32 18.65 3.43
N GLU A 110 -29.39 18.32 2.15
CA GLU A 110 -29.45 16.93 1.67
C GLU A 110 -28.08 16.23 1.85
N CYS A 111 -28.08 15.14 2.62
CA CYS A 111 -26.92 14.26 2.74
C CYS A 111 -26.83 13.31 1.54
N PRO A 112 -25.63 13.00 1.01
CA PRO A 112 -25.48 11.97 -0.01
C PRO A 112 -26.08 10.63 0.45
N CYS A 113 -26.81 9.97 -0.46
CA CYS A 113 -27.38 8.65 -0.18
C CYS A 113 -26.36 7.54 -0.39
N ASP A 114 -26.65 6.36 0.15
CA ASP A 114 -25.84 5.15 0.10
C ASP A 114 -25.47 4.76 -1.33
N ASP A 115 -26.46 4.79 -2.23
CA ASP A 115 -26.28 4.47 -3.66
C ASP A 115 -25.31 5.45 -4.34
N ALA A 116 -25.39 6.74 -4.04
CA ALA A 116 -24.47 7.74 -4.55
C ALA A 116 -23.04 7.49 -4.07
N TYR A 117 -22.87 7.09 -2.80
CA TYR A 117 -21.57 6.76 -2.20
C TYR A 117 -20.94 5.52 -2.85
N TYR A 118 -21.70 4.43 -3.00
CA TYR A 118 -21.19 3.22 -3.63
C TYR A 118 -20.88 3.41 -5.11
N LYS A 119 -21.74 4.11 -5.85
CA LYS A 119 -21.51 4.44 -7.26
C LYS A 119 -20.28 5.32 -7.46
N PHE A 120 -20.05 6.29 -6.59
CA PHE A 120 -18.87 7.14 -6.64
C PHE A 120 -17.59 6.33 -6.44
N ARG A 121 -17.53 5.47 -5.41
CA ARG A 121 -16.39 4.59 -5.17
C ARG A 121 -16.18 3.59 -6.32
N GLY A 122 -17.27 3.04 -6.85
CA GLY A 122 -17.22 2.13 -8.01
C GLY A 122 -16.58 2.80 -9.23
N LYS A 123 -17.00 4.03 -9.55
CA LYS A 123 -16.45 4.82 -10.66
C LYS A 123 -14.96 5.14 -10.48
N ILE A 124 -14.51 5.46 -9.28
CA ILE A 124 -13.07 5.67 -9.01
C ILE A 124 -12.29 4.38 -9.30
N CYS A 125 -12.76 3.25 -8.77
CA CYS A 125 -12.10 1.96 -8.99
C CYS A 125 -12.09 1.55 -10.47
N GLU A 126 -13.16 1.84 -11.20
CA GLU A 126 -13.27 1.54 -12.62
C GLU A 126 -12.33 2.44 -13.43
N TYR A 127 -12.31 3.73 -13.15
CA TYR A 127 -11.42 4.69 -13.83
C TYR A 127 -9.94 4.30 -13.66
N GLU A 128 -9.50 3.97 -12.46
CA GLU A 128 -8.13 3.51 -12.20
C GLU A 128 -7.77 2.24 -12.99
N ARG A 129 -8.73 1.33 -13.19
CA ARG A 129 -8.51 0.11 -13.97
C ARG A 129 -8.45 0.34 -15.48
N THR A 130 -9.20 1.32 -15.99
CA THR A 130 -9.44 1.52 -17.43
C THR A 130 -8.67 2.69 -18.02
N SER A 131 -8.16 3.61 -17.21
CA SER A 131 -7.30 4.70 -17.69
C SER A 131 -5.92 4.18 -18.12
N GLU A 132 -5.35 4.75 -19.17
CA GLU A 132 -4.05 4.35 -19.73
C GLU A 132 -2.94 4.35 -18.69
N ASP A 133 -2.90 5.38 -17.84
CA ASP A 133 -1.87 5.54 -16.78
C ASP A 133 -2.30 4.97 -15.42
N HIS A 134 -3.41 4.26 -15.33
CA HIS A 134 -3.96 3.75 -14.07
C HIS A 134 -4.06 4.81 -12.96
N VAL A 135 -4.53 6.01 -13.32
CA VAL A 135 -4.56 7.18 -12.44
C VAL A 135 -5.53 6.98 -11.27
N ASN A 136 -5.02 7.08 -10.06
CA ASN A 136 -5.83 7.06 -8.85
C ASN A 136 -6.31 8.49 -8.50
N LEU A 137 -7.55 8.81 -8.86
CA LEU A 137 -8.12 10.15 -8.61
C LEU A 137 -8.21 10.50 -7.12
N PHE A 138 -8.31 9.52 -6.24
CA PHE A 138 -8.33 9.77 -4.80
C PHE A 138 -6.94 10.15 -4.27
N GLU A 139 -5.88 9.58 -4.85
CA GLU A 139 -4.49 9.98 -4.58
C GLU A 139 -4.24 11.41 -5.04
N GLU A 140 -4.68 11.77 -6.25
CA GLU A 140 -4.56 13.14 -6.76
C GLU A 140 -5.32 14.15 -5.89
N CYS A 141 -6.50 13.78 -5.42
CA CYS A 141 -7.26 14.60 -4.47
C CYS A 141 -6.50 14.77 -3.13
N PHE A 142 -5.90 13.70 -2.61
CA PHE A 142 -5.10 13.73 -1.38
C PHE A 142 -3.88 14.63 -1.53
N LYS A 143 -3.16 14.56 -2.64
CA LYS A 143 -2.00 15.43 -2.92
C LYS A 143 -2.41 16.91 -2.87
N LYS A 144 -3.48 17.28 -3.57
CA LYS A 144 -3.99 18.66 -3.58
C LYS A 144 -4.47 19.13 -2.22
N LEU A 145 -5.19 18.26 -1.49
CA LEU A 145 -5.63 18.51 -0.13
C LEU A 145 -4.43 18.77 0.80
N THR A 146 -3.42 17.90 0.75
CA THR A 146 -2.22 18.04 1.58
C THR A 146 -1.40 19.26 1.18
N ALA A 147 -1.31 19.59 -0.12
CA ALA A 147 -0.63 20.81 -0.58
C ALA A 147 -1.31 22.09 -0.03
N ALA A 148 -2.65 22.13 0.05
CA ALA A 148 -3.37 23.22 0.68
C ALA A 148 -3.05 23.34 2.19
N GLN A 149 -2.96 22.21 2.89
CA GLN A 149 -2.57 22.14 4.30
C GLN A 149 -1.12 22.61 4.50
N VAL A 150 -0.18 22.08 3.70
CA VAL A 150 1.23 22.50 3.68
C VAL A 150 1.37 24.01 3.53
N LYS A 151 0.63 24.60 2.57
CA LYS A 151 0.63 26.04 2.34
C LYS A 151 0.08 26.82 3.52
N THR A 152 -1.03 26.37 4.12
CA THR A 152 -1.68 27.05 5.25
C THR A 152 -0.77 27.08 6.48
N TYR A 153 -0.14 25.94 6.79
CA TYR A 153 0.71 25.78 7.97
C TYR A 153 2.20 26.07 7.70
N LYS A 154 2.55 26.46 6.45
CA LYS A 154 3.91 26.82 6.01
C LYS A 154 4.92 25.71 6.30
N VAL A 155 4.54 24.45 6.08
CA VAL A 155 5.43 23.29 6.23
C VAL A 155 6.38 23.24 5.05
N SER A 156 7.68 23.07 5.26
CA SER A 156 8.65 23.05 4.17
C SER A 156 8.76 21.67 3.51
N GLY A 157 8.67 20.60 4.29
CA GLY A 157 8.83 19.22 3.83
C GLY A 157 10.23 18.89 3.33
N ARG A 158 11.24 19.67 3.70
CA ARG A 158 12.65 19.42 3.30
C ARG A 158 13.25 18.21 4.00
N VAL A 159 12.73 17.85 5.15
CA VAL A 159 13.10 16.67 5.91
C VAL A 159 11.90 15.76 6.02
N VAL A 160 12.07 14.50 5.63
CA VAL A 160 11.01 13.50 5.66
C VAL A 160 11.47 12.22 6.37
N ARG A 161 10.50 11.46 6.84
CA ARG A 161 10.72 10.10 7.32
C ARG A 161 9.68 9.16 6.75
N MET A 162 10.06 7.90 6.57
CA MET A 162 9.17 6.90 5.99
C MET A 162 9.34 5.53 6.65
N ASP A 163 8.24 4.79 6.65
CA ASP A 163 8.24 3.38 7.05
C ASP A 163 7.08 2.62 6.40
N SER A 164 7.21 1.29 6.35
CA SER A 164 6.21 0.40 5.76
C SER A 164 5.61 -0.56 6.78
N LYS A 165 4.35 -0.95 6.54
CA LYS A 165 3.63 -1.93 7.34
C LYS A 165 2.97 -2.98 6.46
N LEU A 166 3.14 -4.26 6.84
CA LEU A 166 2.39 -5.36 6.22
C LEU A 166 0.99 -5.43 6.82
N ILE A 167 -0.01 -5.39 5.94
CA ILE A 167 -1.43 -5.47 6.27
C ILE A 167 -2.03 -6.66 5.54
N SER A 168 -2.67 -7.56 6.28
CA SER A 168 -3.34 -8.72 5.70
C SER A 168 -4.65 -8.31 5.02
N SER A 169 -4.94 -8.89 3.86
CA SER A 169 -6.22 -8.73 3.17
C SER A 169 -7.35 -9.46 3.91
N ASN A 170 -8.60 -9.08 3.63
CA ASN A 170 -9.79 -9.71 4.17
C ASN A 170 -10.13 -11.02 3.44
N ILE A 171 -9.19 -11.95 3.43
CA ILE A 171 -9.32 -13.26 2.79
C ILE A 171 -9.14 -14.39 3.78
N ALA A 172 -9.72 -15.56 3.45
CA ALA A 172 -9.42 -16.83 4.11
C ALA A 172 -8.04 -17.34 3.68
N TRP A 173 -7.44 -18.16 4.51
CA TRP A 173 -6.17 -18.84 4.18
C TRP A 173 -6.51 -20.16 3.49
N TYR A 174 -6.40 -20.16 2.17
CA TYR A 174 -6.66 -21.34 1.36
C TYR A 174 -5.40 -22.20 1.20
N SER A 175 -5.58 -23.52 1.15
CA SER A 175 -4.61 -24.48 0.64
C SER A 175 -4.45 -24.33 -0.87
N ARG A 176 -3.47 -25.01 -1.44
CA ARG A 176 -3.26 -25.01 -2.89
C ARG A 176 -4.50 -25.52 -3.65
N TYR A 177 -5.11 -26.59 -3.14
CA TYR A 177 -6.31 -27.16 -3.73
C TYR A 177 -7.48 -26.17 -3.72
N GLU A 178 -7.76 -25.57 -2.56
CA GLU A 178 -8.85 -24.58 -2.43
C GLU A 178 -8.64 -23.38 -3.35
N ILE A 179 -7.40 -22.87 -3.51
CA ILE A 179 -7.12 -21.76 -4.42
C ILE A 179 -7.52 -22.10 -5.86
N ILE A 180 -7.11 -23.28 -6.34
CA ILE A 180 -7.35 -23.72 -7.73
C ILE A 180 -8.83 -24.00 -7.92
N HIS A 181 -9.42 -24.79 -7.03
CA HIS A 181 -10.83 -25.20 -7.07
C HIS A 181 -11.78 -24.00 -7.00
N GLU A 182 -11.62 -23.12 -6.01
CA GLU A 182 -12.45 -21.94 -5.87
C GLU A 182 -12.30 -20.97 -7.06
N THR A 183 -11.10 -20.95 -7.70
CA THR A 183 -10.91 -20.18 -8.93
C THR A 183 -11.69 -20.79 -10.08
N LEU A 184 -11.68 -22.13 -10.22
CA LEU A 184 -12.48 -22.84 -11.22
C LEU A 184 -13.97 -22.55 -11.03
N VAL A 185 -14.50 -22.79 -9.82
CA VAL A 185 -15.93 -22.57 -9.51
C VAL A 185 -16.35 -21.15 -9.82
N LYS A 186 -15.56 -20.15 -9.38
CA LYS A 186 -15.86 -18.74 -9.61
C LYS A 186 -15.80 -18.31 -11.08
N SER A 187 -15.00 -19.01 -11.89
CA SER A 187 -14.76 -18.65 -13.29
C SER A 187 -15.62 -19.43 -14.28
N THR A 188 -16.33 -20.47 -13.85
CA THR A 188 -17.10 -21.37 -14.73
C THR A 188 -18.58 -21.03 -14.70
N THR A 189 -19.20 -21.00 -15.87
CA THR A 189 -20.64 -20.85 -16.09
C THR A 189 -21.25 -22.12 -16.66
N ASP A 190 -22.57 -22.24 -16.67
CA ASP A 190 -23.26 -23.39 -17.29
C ASP A 190 -22.94 -23.53 -18.78
N GLU A 191 -22.80 -22.41 -19.51
CA GLU A 191 -22.40 -22.40 -20.92
C GLU A 191 -21.00 -23.00 -21.13
N ASP A 192 -20.08 -22.80 -20.20
CA ASP A 192 -18.74 -23.35 -20.26
C ASP A 192 -18.74 -24.87 -20.14
N VAL A 193 -19.62 -25.41 -19.30
CA VAL A 193 -19.83 -26.87 -19.17
C VAL A 193 -20.33 -27.45 -20.48
N GLU A 194 -21.22 -26.77 -21.19
CA GLU A 194 -21.77 -27.23 -22.48
C GLU A 194 -20.72 -27.13 -23.60
N ARG A 195 -19.76 -26.20 -23.56
CA ARG A 195 -18.67 -26.06 -24.55
C ARG A 195 -17.72 -27.27 -24.58
N ILE A 196 -17.58 -27.99 -23.47
CA ILE A 196 -16.71 -29.17 -23.40
C ILE A 196 -17.36 -30.35 -24.13
N LYS A 197 -16.74 -30.80 -25.24
CA LYS A 197 -17.24 -31.89 -26.07
C LYS A 197 -16.93 -33.27 -25.49
N ASP A 198 -15.77 -33.41 -24.83
CA ASP A 198 -15.37 -34.65 -24.18
C ASP A 198 -16.28 -34.92 -22.98
N GLN A 199 -17.00 -36.03 -23.04
CA GLN A 199 -18.01 -36.38 -22.04
C GLN A 199 -17.38 -36.71 -20.68
N MET A 200 -16.20 -37.32 -20.67
CA MET A 200 -15.49 -37.66 -19.42
C MET A 200 -14.98 -36.41 -18.73
N ILE A 201 -14.35 -35.48 -19.47
CA ILE A 201 -13.88 -34.22 -18.93
C ILE A 201 -15.06 -33.37 -18.44
N ARG A 202 -16.17 -33.35 -19.18
CA ARG A 202 -17.39 -32.67 -18.76
C ARG A 202 -17.93 -33.21 -17.45
N GLN A 203 -17.97 -34.52 -17.28
CA GLN A 203 -18.43 -35.17 -16.06
C GLN A 203 -17.53 -34.80 -14.86
N HIS A 204 -16.22 -34.88 -15.02
CA HIS A 204 -15.27 -34.48 -13.97
C HIS A 204 -15.41 -32.98 -13.62
N LEU A 205 -15.65 -32.11 -14.62
CA LEU A 205 -15.91 -30.68 -14.34
C LEU A 205 -17.15 -30.49 -13.45
N ILE A 206 -18.26 -31.18 -13.79
CA ILE A 206 -19.49 -31.13 -13.00
C ILE A 206 -19.26 -31.65 -11.58
N GLU A 207 -18.49 -32.71 -11.41
CA GLU A 207 -18.14 -33.26 -10.09
C GLU A 207 -17.34 -32.23 -9.27
N PHE A 208 -16.31 -31.59 -9.86
CA PHE A 208 -15.55 -30.54 -9.18
C PHE A 208 -16.41 -29.31 -8.84
N LEU A 209 -17.30 -28.88 -9.74
CA LEU A 209 -18.19 -27.73 -9.47
C LEU A 209 -19.18 -27.99 -8.31
N GLY A 210 -19.58 -29.24 -8.10
CA GLY A 210 -20.45 -29.67 -7.01
C GLY A 210 -19.75 -29.94 -5.67
N GLU A 211 -18.43 -29.83 -5.64
CA GLU A 211 -17.62 -30.22 -4.48
C GLU A 211 -17.47 -29.10 -3.46
N ASP A 212 -17.36 -29.49 -2.18
CA ASP A 212 -16.95 -28.62 -1.09
C ASP A 212 -15.44 -28.77 -0.86
N ALA A 213 -14.66 -27.81 -1.34
CA ALA A 213 -13.20 -27.88 -1.32
C ALA A 213 -12.62 -27.97 0.11
N GLU A 214 -13.21 -27.31 1.10
CA GLU A 214 -12.75 -27.36 2.49
C GLU A 214 -12.91 -28.77 3.07
N LYS A 215 -14.06 -29.39 2.85
CA LYS A 215 -14.31 -30.78 3.28
C LYS A 215 -13.42 -31.78 2.58
N THR A 216 -13.17 -31.57 1.29
CA THR A 216 -12.28 -32.43 0.49
C THR A 216 -10.86 -32.37 1.02
N VAL A 217 -10.32 -31.18 1.27
CA VAL A 217 -8.97 -31.02 1.85
C VAL A 217 -8.87 -31.70 3.22
N TYR A 218 -9.90 -31.56 4.04
CA TYR A 218 -9.90 -32.18 5.39
C TYR A 218 -9.95 -33.70 5.37
N ARG A 219 -10.65 -34.32 4.38
CA ARG A 219 -10.93 -35.77 4.31
C ARG A 219 -9.94 -36.55 3.45
N THR A 220 -9.09 -35.87 2.67
CA THR A 220 -8.23 -36.51 1.68
C THR A 220 -6.79 -36.56 2.18
N ASP A 221 -6.15 -37.73 2.07
CA ASP A 221 -4.73 -37.89 2.38
C ASP A 221 -3.84 -37.20 1.32
N SER A 222 -2.55 -37.05 1.62
CA SER A 222 -1.62 -36.26 0.82
C SER A 222 -1.35 -36.87 -0.58
N GLU A 223 -1.37 -38.21 -0.71
CA GLU A 223 -1.11 -38.87 -2.00
C GLU A 223 -2.33 -38.73 -2.92
N THR A 224 -3.51 -39.03 -2.40
CA THR A 224 -4.78 -38.88 -3.13
C THR A 224 -5.01 -37.41 -3.52
N MET A 225 -4.68 -36.45 -2.62
CA MET A 225 -4.75 -35.03 -2.94
C MET A 225 -3.82 -34.62 -4.07
N GLY A 226 -2.63 -35.22 -4.15
CA GLY A 226 -1.71 -35.01 -5.28
C GLY A 226 -2.30 -35.44 -6.64
N LYS A 227 -2.92 -36.60 -6.71
CA LYS A 227 -3.63 -37.07 -7.90
C LYS A 227 -4.80 -36.16 -8.27
N ARG A 228 -5.63 -35.83 -7.28
CA ARG A 228 -6.79 -34.97 -7.46
C ARG A 228 -6.41 -33.57 -7.97
N LEU A 229 -5.26 -33.02 -7.53
CA LEU A 229 -4.73 -31.75 -8.05
C LEU A 229 -4.36 -31.86 -9.54
N VAL A 230 -3.81 -33.00 -9.99
CA VAL A 230 -3.49 -33.21 -11.40
C VAL A 230 -4.78 -33.33 -12.22
N ASP A 231 -5.76 -34.12 -11.76
CA ASP A 231 -7.07 -34.28 -12.42
C ASP A 231 -7.78 -32.92 -12.57
N LEU A 232 -7.76 -32.10 -11.51
CA LEU A 232 -8.30 -30.73 -11.55
C LEU A 232 -7.57 -29.87 -12.59
N GLY A 233 -6.25 -30.00 -12.70
CA GLY A 233 -5.45 -29.31 -13.72
C GLY A 233 -5.82 -29.74 -15.15
N ILE A 234 -6.03 -31.01 -15.38
CA ILE A 234 -6.46 -31.53 -16.69
C ILE A 234 -7.83 -30.98 -17.10
N VAL A 235 -8.77 -30.95 -16.17
CA VAL A 235 -10.11 -30.34 -16.40
C VAL A 235 -10.01 -28.88 -16.74
N ILE A 236 -9.22 -28.10 -15.97
CA ILE A 236 -9.01 -26.66 -16.23
C ILE A 236 -8.34 -26.45 -17.59
N TYR A 237 -7.31 -27.23 -17.93
CA TYR A 237 -6.64 -27.14 -19.23
C TYR A 237 -7.62 -27.28 -20.38
N ASN A 238 -8.42 -28.36 -20.35
CA ASN A 238 -9.43 -28.62 -21.39
C ASN A 238 -10.50 -27.53 -21.47
N LEU A 239 -10.96 -26.99 -20.32
CA LEU A 239 -11.88 -25.86 -20.30
C LEU A 239 -11.26 -24.62 -20.96
N LEU A 240 -10.00 -24.30 -20.65
CA LEU A 240 -9.31 -23.14 -21.20
C LEU A 240 -9.07 -23.24 -22.72
N GLN A 241 -8.98 -24.46 -23.30
CA GLN A 241 -8.90 -24.68 -24.75
C GLN A 241 -10.22 -24.33 -25.46
N THR A 242 -11.36 -24.34 -24.77
CA THR A 242 -12.65 -23.96 -25.35
C THR A 242 -12.93 -22.45 -25.30
N CYS A 243 -12.06 -21.68 -24.66
CA CYS A 243 -12.23 -20.25 -24.40
C CYS A 243 -11.18 -19.42 -25.14
N SER A 244 -11.54 -18.21 -25.57
CA SER A 244 -10.57 -17.25 -26.11
C SER A 244 -9.55 -16.79 -25.03
N GLU A 245 -8.41 -16.23 -25.46
CA GLU A 245 -7.37 -15.77 -24.52
C GLU A 245 -7.87 -14.65 -23.57
N ALA A 246 -8.82 -13.83 -24.02
CA ALA A 246 -9.41 -12.77 -23.22
C ALA A 246 -10.41 -13.27 -22.16
N GLU A 247 -10.90 -14.52 -22.31
CA GLU A 247 -11.82 -15.13 -21.35
C GLU A 247 -11.05 -15.75 -20.18
N LYS A 248 -11.68 -15.75 -19.00
CA LYS A 248 -11.21 -16.44 -17.80
C LYS A 248 -9.79 -16.07 -17.34
N MET A 249 -9.45 -14.80 -17.45
CA MET A 249 -8.11 -14.26 -17.13
C MET A 249 -7.58 -14.75 -15.77
N LEU A 250 -8.42 -14.75 -14.73
CA LEU A 250 -8.00 -15.21 -13.40
C LEU A 250 -7.70 -16.72 -13.38
N LEU A 251 -8.53 -17.52 -14.03
CA LEU A 251 -8.33 -18.97 -14.12
C LEU A 251 -7.06 -19.30 -14.91
N ARG A 252 -6.82 -18.61 -16.05
CA ARG A 252 -5.58 -18.73 -16.82
C ARG A 252 -4.35 -18.39 -16.00
N ARG A 253 -4.43 -17.28 -15.22
CA ARG A 253 -3.35 -16.89 -14.32
C ARG A 253 -3.06 -17.96 -13.27
N VAL A 254 -4.07 -18.44 -12.56
CA VAL A 254 -3.91 -19.49 -11.54
C VAL A 254 -3.40 -20.77 -12.16
N PHE A 255 -3.91 -21.18 -13.32
CA PHE A 255 -3.42 -22.35 -14.03
C PHE A 255 -1.93 -22.22 -14.36
N GLY A 256 -1.50 -21.13 -14.99
CA GLY A 256 -0.11 -20.87 -15.33
C GLY A 256 0.83 -20.71 -14.13
N GLU A 257 0.31 -20.34 -12.94
CA GLU A 257 1.07 -20.30 -11.69
C GLU A 257 1.24 -21.67 -11.03
N GLN A 258 0.31 -22.60 -11.25
CA GLN A 258 0.19 -23.84 -10.50
C GLN A 258 0.56 -25.09 -11.30
N TYR A 259 0.53 -25.02 -12.64
CA TYR A 259 0.77 -26.17 -13.51
C TYR A 259 1.81 -25.86 -14.58
N ASP A 260 2.45 -26.92 -15.04
CA ASP A 260 3.30 -26.94 -16.23
C ASP A 260 2.66 -27.88 -17.27
N VAL A 261 2.72 -27.50 -18.56
CA VAL A 261 2.19 -28.28 -19.68
C VAL A 261 3.36 -28.59 -20.62
N ASP A 262 3.55 -29.83 -20.98
CA ASP A 262 4.58 -30.26 -21.93
C ASP A 262 4.13 -30.09 -23.40
N GLU A 263 5.03 -30.38 -24.34
CA GLU A 263 4.78 -30.29 -25.79
C GLU A 263 3.66 -31.23 -26.28
N ASP A 264 3.42 -32.31 -25.55
CA ASP A 264 2.37 -33.31 -25.85
C ASP A 264 1.02 -32.93 -25.20
N GLY A 265 0.96 -31.84 -24.44
CA GLY A 265 -0.25 -31.38 -23.76
C GLY A 265 -0.51 -32.05 -22.40
N ASN A 266 0.46 -32.77 -21.83
CA ASN A 266 0.30 -33.38 -20.53
C ASN A 266 0.44 -32.31 -19.41
N VAL A 267 -0.54 -32.28 -18.51
CA VAL A 267 -0.58 -31.34 -17.39
C VAL A 267 0.09 -31.98 -16.19
N THR A 268 1.06 -31.26 -15.63
CA THR A 268 1.78 -31.65 -14.43
C THR A 268 1.73 -30.56 -13.37
N LEU A 269 1.78 -30.95 -12.10
CA LEU A 269 1.72 -30.01 -10.98
C LEU A 269 3.09 -29.35 -10.78
N ARG A 270 3.14 -28.02 -10.87
CA ARG A 270 4.38 -27.25 -10.63
C ARG A 270 4.90 -27.49 -9.21
N ASP A 271 6.22 -27.64 -9.07
CA ASP A 271 6.87 -27.77 -7.77
C ASP A 271 6.56 -26.55 -6.89
N LYS A 272 6.24 -26.81 -5.60
CA LYS A 272 5.94 -25.75 -4.61
C LYS A 272 7.08 -24.72 -4.48
N ALA A 273 8.33 -25.15 -4.63
CA ALA A 273 9.49 -24.27 -4.55
C ALA A 273 9.58 -23.29 -5.74
N LYS A 274 8.93 -23.59 -6.87
CA LYS A 274 8.90 -22.75 -8.07
C LYS A 274 7.69 -21.81 -8.11
N ILE A 275 6.75 -21.92 -7.16
CA ILE A 275 5.59 -21.01 -7.10
C ILE A 275 6.03 -19.65 -6.55
N SER A 276 5.79 -18.60 -7.34
CA SER A 276 6.14 -17.22 -6.96
C SER A 276 5.35 -16.73 -5.75
N ALA A 277 5.98 -15.87 -4.93
CA ALA A 277 5.30 -15.14 -3.87
C ALA A 277 4.20 -14.18 -4.38
N THR A 278 4.22 -13.85 -5.69
CA THR A 278 3.19 -13.06 -6.38
C THR A 278 1.98 -13.88 -6.81
N SER A 279 2.04 -15.21 -6.66
CA SER A 279 0.92 -16.08 -7.05
C SER A 279 -0.36 -15.73 -6.29
N VAL A 280 -1.49 -15.99 -6.92
CA VAL A 280 -2.81 -15.78 -6.32
C VAL A 280 -2.92 -16.54 -5.01
N GLN A 281 -3.21 -15.82 -3.94
CA GLN A 281 -3.37 -16.37 -2.59
C GLN A 281 -4.83 -16.70 -2.25
N ASN A 282 -5.76 -16.09 -2.97
CA ASN A 282 -7.19 -16.32 -2.85
C ASN A 282 -7.90 -15.66 -4.05
N PRO A 283 -8.82 -16.34 -4.77
CA PRO A 283 -9.51 -15.78 -5.94
C PRO A 283 -10.42 -14.59 -5.61
N ASN A 284 -10.74 -14.35 -4.34
CA ASN A 284 -11.50 -13.18 -3.90
C ASN A 284 -10.65 -11.93 -3.72
N ASP A 285 -9.31 -12.07 -3.72
CA ASP A 285 -8.36 -10.96 -3.73
C ASP A 285 -7.08 -11.39 -4.45
N PRO A 286 -7.10 -11.40 -5.80
CA PRO A 286 -5.97 -11.83 -6.61
C PRO A 286 -4.76 -10.89 -6.55
N ASP A 287 -4.92 -9.68 -5.99
CA ASP A 287 -3.85 -8.70 -5.83
C ASP A 287 -3.04 -8.93 -4.54
N ALA A 288 -3.59 -9.68 -3.59
CA ALA A 288 -2.93 -9.99 -2.33
C ALA A 288 -1.76 -10.95 -2.54
N ALA A 289 -0.54 -10.55 -2.16
CA ALA A 289 0.65 -11.39 -2.25
C ALA A 289 1.07 -11.97 -0.90
N PHE A 290 1.92 -12.99 -0.94
CA PHE A 290 2.48 -13.64 0.25
C PHE A 290 3.83 -13.03 0.63
N ARG A 291 4.01 -12.74 1.92
CA ARG A 291 5.32 -12.40 2.49
C ARG A 291 5.48 -13.05 3.87
N SER A 292 6.67 -13.59 4.12
CA SER A 292 7.09 -14.02 5.46
C SER A 292 8.20 -13.10 5.97
N LYS A 293 7.99 -12.46 7.12
CA LYS A 293 8.98 -11.58 7.77
C LYS A 293 9.08 -11.97 9.25
N ASN A 294 10.27 -12.36 9.72
CA ASN A 294 10.52 -12.76 11.11
C ASN A 294 9.55 -13.86 11.61
N GLY A 295 9.31 -14.88 10.80
CA GLY A 295 8.39 -15.98 11.13
C GLY A 295 6.90 -15.64 10.98
N LYS A 296 6.53 -14.37 10.86
CA LYS A 296 5.15 -13.94 10.65
C LYS A 296 4.81 -13.95 9.15
N LYS A 297 3.77 -14.71 8.81
CA LYS A 297 3.26 -14.82 7.44
C LYS A 297 2.14 -13.80 7.22
N THR A 298 2.14 -13.14 6.07
CA THR A 298 1.11 -12.18 5.66
C THR A 298 0.65 -12.51 4.24
N LYS A 299 -0.66 -12.55 4.00
CA LYS A 299 -1.28 -12.55 2.67
C LYS A 299 -2.01 -11.22 2.53
N GLY A 300 -1.50 -10.31 1.70
CA GLY A 300 -2.07 -8.96 1.60
C GLY A 300 -1.14 -7.95 0.95
N PHE A 301 -0.94 -6.82 1.63
CA PHE A 301 -0.31 -5.63 1.07
C PHE A 301 0.76 -5.05 2.00
N ALA A 302 1.69 -4.28 1.42
CA ALA A 302 2.61 -3.41 2.12
C ALA A 302 2.12 -1.96 1.95
N VAL A 303 1.89 -1.26 3.05
CA VAL A 303 1.52 0.15 3.08
C VAL A 303 2.72 0.95 3.54
N ASN A 304 3.19 1.88 2.71
CA ASN A 304 4.25 2.82 3.05
C ASN A 304 3.66 4.20 3.33
N ILE A 305 4.15 4.83 4.38
CA ILE A 305 3.76 6.20 4.78
C ILE A 305 5.01 7.05 4.81
N THR A 306 4.97 8.20 4.13
CA THR A 306 6.01 9.22 4.16
C THR A 306 5.43 10.49 4.75
N GLU A 307 6.14 11.08 5.72
CA GLU A 307 5.69 12.29 6.41
C GLU A 307 6.81 13.29 6.60
N THR A 308 6.47 14.58 6.69
CA THR A 308 7.42 15.63 7.02
C THR A 308 7.85 15.52 8.48
N CYS A 309 9.04 15.96 8.78
CA CYS A 309 9.54 15.99 10.16
C CYS A 309 10.61 17.07 10.35
N ASP A 310 11.01 17.25 11.60
CA ASP A 310 12.15 18.10 11.99
C ASP A 310 11.95 19.60 11.68
N GLU A 311 10.71 20.07 11.75
CA GLU A 311 10.38 21.48 11.64
C GLU A 311 9.79 21.96 12.96
N GLU A 312 10.50 22.89 13.65
CA GLU A 312 10.04 23.51 14.88
C GLU A 312 8.71 24.26 14.63
N ASP A 313 7.79 24.18 15.56
CA ASP A 313 6.49 24.86 15.53
C ASP A 313 5.69 24.59 14.22
N LYS A 314 5.82 23.41 13.65
CA LYS A 314 5.04 22.96 12.49
C LYS A 314 4.45 21.57 12.70
N PRO A 315 3.24 21.33 12.19
CA PRO A 315 2.67 20.00 12.22
C PRO A 315 3.40 19.08 11.23
N ASN A 316 3.67 17.82 11.64
CA ASN A 316 4.15 16.82 10.71
C ASN A 316 2.99 16.34 9.84
N LEU A 317 3.11 16.40 8.52
CA LEU A 317 2.08 16.01 7.58
C LEU A 317 2.52 14.78 6.75
N ILE A 318 1.62 13.84 6.59
CA ILE A 318 1.81 12.72 5.66
C ILE A 318 1.66 13.28 4.24
N THR A 319 2.72 13.19 3.45
CA THR A 319 2.80 13.72 2.09
C THR A 319 2.60 12.64 1.03
N ASP A 320 2.95 11.38 1.35
CA ASP A 320 2.84 10.26 0.41
C ASP A 320 2.32 9.00 1.12
N VAL A 321 1.46 8.27 0.42
CA VAL A 321 0.89 7.00 0.87
C VAL A 321 0.88 6.03 -0.31
N GLN A 322 1.65 4.96 -0.21
CA GLN A 322 1.72 3.94 -1.24
C GLN A 322 1.26 2.59 -0.72
N VAL A 323 0.50 1.88 -1.53
CA VAL A 323 0.10 0.50 -1.25
C VAL A 323 0.57 -0.38 -2.40
N LYS A 324 1.28 -1.45 -2.06
CA LYS A 324 1.75 -2.45 -3.03
C LYS A 324 1.46 -3.86 -2.50
N PRO A 325 1.48 -4.90 -3.35
CA PRO A 325 1.41 -6.29 -2.88
C PRO A 325 2.46 -6.57 -1.79
N ALA A 326 2.15 -7.42 -0.81
CA ALA A 326 2.98 -7.63 0.39
C ALA A 326 4.42 -8.05 0.11
N ASN A 327 4.68 -8.69 -1.03
CA ASN A 327 6.02 -9.11 -1.47
C ASN A 327 6.87 -7.98 -2.06
N ALA A 328 6.31 -6.78 -2.25
CA ALA A 328 7.07 -5.62 -2.73
C ALA A 328 8.22 -5.29 -1.76
N ALA A 329 9.38 -4.99 -2.31
CA ALA A 329 10.55 -4.58 -1.53
C ALA A 329 10.39 -3.14 -1.04
N ASP A 330 10.85 -2.88 0.19
CA ASP A 330 10.68 -1.59 0.84
C ASP A 330 11.44 -0.46 0.09
N ASN A 331 12.58 -0.76 -0.55
CA ASN A 331 13.33 0.19 -1.38
C ASN A 331 12.56 0.73 -2.59
N GLY A 332 11.59 -0.02 -3.10
CA GLY A 332 10.75 0.40 -4.25
C GLY A 332 9.76 1.53 -3.96
N PHE A 333 9.66 2.01 -2.70
CA PHE A 333 8.78 3.12 -2.34
C PHE A 333 9.47 4.49 -2.41
N VAL A 334 10.81 4.56 -2.38
CA VAL A 334 11.57 5.79 -2.18
C VAL A 334 11.35 6.81 -3.27
N LYS A 335 11.54 6.43 -4.54
CA LYS A 335 11.47 7.35 -5.67
C LYS A 335 10.14 8.12 -5.69
N LYS A 336 9.01 7.39 -5.69
CA LYS A 336 7.67 8.02 -5.71
C LYS A 336 7.44 8.88 -4.46
N ALA A 337 7.91 8.47 -3.28
CA ALA A 337 7.77 9.24 -2.05
C ALA A 337 8.45 10.61 -2.12
N ILE A 338 9.66 10.66 -2.68
CA ILE A 338 10.41 11.92 -2.87
C ILE A 338 9.71 12.80 -3.91
N GLU A 339 9.31 12.23 -5.05
CA GLU A 339 8.60 12.95 -6.12
C GLU A 339 7.27 13.52 -5.62
N THR A 340 6.44 12.72 -4.95
CA THR A 340 5.16 13.15 -4.39
C THR A 340 5.34 14.22 -3.32
N THR A 341 6.33 14.06 -2.44
CA THR A 341 6.60 15.08 -1.40
C THR A 341 7.02 16.41 -2.04
N LYS A 342 7.89 16.38 -3.07
CA LYS A 342 8.29 17.58 -3.83
C LYS A 342 7.07 18.24 -4.50
N GLU A 343 6.18 17.44 -5.11
CA GLU A 343 4.94 17.93 -5.72
C GLU A 343 4.04 18.62 -4.69
N VAL A 344 3.80 17.97 -3.55
CA VAL A 344 2.89 18.45 -2.48
C VAL A 344 3.42 19.68 -1.77
N THR A 345 4.73 19.75 -1.51
CA THR A 345 5.34 20.84 -0.73
C THR A 345 5.89 21.98 -1.58
N GLY A 346 6.12 21.71 -2.88
CA GLY A 346 6.80 22.66 -3.78
C GLY A 346 8.30 22.79 -3.50
N ASN A 347 8.87 21.97 -2.60
CA ASN A 347 10.26 22.05 -2.18
C ASN A 347 10.98 20.72 -2.43
N LYS A 348 12.29 20.80 -2.70
CA LYS A 348 13.17 19.63 -2.75
C LYS A 348 13.27 19.02 -1.34
N VAL A 349 13.21 17.68 -1.28
CA VAL A 349 13.56 16.93 -0.08
C VAL A 349 15.09 16.96 0.07
N ASN A 350 15.59 17.41 1.20
CA ASN A 350 17.04 17.49 1.46
C ASN A 350 17.53 16.32 2.31
N LYS A 351 16.67 15.76 3.15
CA LYS A 351 17.01 14.66 4.06
C LYS A 351 15.87 13.68 4.22
N MET A 352 16.18 12.38 4.21
CA MET A 352 15.20 11.31 4.41
C MET A 352 15.66 10.34 5.48
N HIS A 353 14.82 10.12 6.50
CA HIS A 353 15.02 9.12 7.55
C HIS A 353 14.22 7.85 7.23
N SER A 354 14.90 6.68 7.24
CA SER A 354 14.24 5.40 6.95
C SER A 354 14.89 4.21 7.67
N ASP A 355 14.34 3.01 7.47
CA ASP A 355 14.97 1.75 7.85
C ASP A 355 16.04 1.37 6.81
N GLY A 356 17.00 0.55 7.21
CA GLY A 356 18.01 0.00 6.32
C GLY A 356 17.47 -0.83 5.15
N ALA A 357 16.22 -1.28 5.21
CA ALA A 357 15.56 -1.98 4.12
C ALA A 357 15.32 -1.11 2.87
N TYR A 358 15.33 0.21 3.03
CA TYR A 358 15.17 1.16 1.92
C TYR A 358 16.46 1.44 1.16
N GLN A 359 17.60 1.03 1.71
CA GLN A 359 18.92 1.18 1.09
C GLN A 359 19.10 0.18 -0.05
N SER A 360 19.20 0.69 -1.28
CA SER A 360 19.61 -0.07 -2.48
C SER A 360 20.62 0.72 -3.29
N SER A 361 21.26 0.10 -4.30
CA SER A 361 22.12 0.81 -5.25
C SER A 361 21.38 1.96 -5.90
N ASP A 362 20.20 1.68 -6.46
CA ASP A 362 19.37 2.63 -7.19
C ASP A 362 18.94 3.82 -6.32
N ASN A 363 18.57 3.55 -5.04
CA ASN A 363 18.20 4.62 -4.13
C ASN A 363 19.38 5.45 -3.65
N ARG A 364 20.58 4.87 -3.61
CA ARG A 364 21.82 5.64 -3.35
C ARG A 364 22.20 6.51 -4.54
N GLU A 365 22.02 6.01 -5.76
CA GLU A 365 22.22 6.79 -6.98
C GLU A 365 21.21 7.95 -7.04
N LEU A 366 19.94 7.69 -6.73
CA LEU A 366 18.92 8.72 -6.60
C LEU A 366 19.27 9.77 -5.54
N ALA A 367 19.80 9.34 -4.39
CA ALA A 367 20.22 10.23 -3.31
C ALA A 367 21.48 11.05 -3.66
N ALA A 368 22.34 10.54 -4.53
CA ALA A 368 23.56 11.19 -4.99
C ALA A 368 23.34 12.07 -6.23
N ASP A 369 22.13 12.14 -6.78
CA ASP A 369 21.80 12.98 -7.94
C ASP A 369 22.10 14.45 -7.65
N GLU A 370 22.74 15.16 -8.60
CA GLU A 370 23.19 16.54 -8.39
C GLU A 370 22.03 17.53 -8.18
N GLU A 371 20.93 17.34 -8.91
CA GLU A 371 19.79 18.25 -8.89
C GLU A 371 18.76 17.89 -7.80
N ASN A 372 18.40 16.60 -7.70
CA ASN A 372 17.33 16.10 -6.85
C ASN A 372 17.79 15.25 -5.66
N GLY A 373 19.10 15.08 -5.49
CA GLY A 373 19.70 14.27 -4.44
C GLY A 373 19.37 14.75 -3.01
N PHE A 374 19.46 13.83 -2.06
CA PHE A 374 19.13 14.07 -0.66
C PHE A 374 20.04 13.26 0.26
N GLU A 375 20.21 13.73 1.49
CA GLU A 375 20.90 12.97 2.53
C GLU A 375 20.03 11.78 2.98
N PHE A 376 20.57 10.57 2.84
CA PHE A 376 19.88 9.34 3.22
C PHE A 376 20.32 8.89 4.62
N VAL A 377 19.49 9.11 5.64
CA VAL A 377 19.73 8.71 7.02
C VAL A 377 18.99 7.41 7.32
N ALA A 378 19.72 6.30 7.47
CA ALA A 378 19.12 5.01 7.79
C ALA A 378 19.66 4.45 9.11
N ASN A 379 18.84 3.65 9.80
CA ASN A 379 19.23 2.99 11.06
C ASN A 379 20.16 1.77 10.87
N GLY A 380 20.76 1.61 9.68
CA GLY A 380 21.66 0.52 9.34
C GLY A 380 21.47 0.07 7.89
N ILE A 381 22.14 -1.02 7.53
CA ILE A 381 22.00 -1.68 6.23
C ILE A 381 21.58 -3.11 6.46
N GLN A 382 20.73 -3.66 5.56
CA GLN A 382 20.38 -5.07 5.61
C GLN A 382 21.58 -5.99 5.58
N GLY A 383 21.55 -7.04 6.37
CA GLY A 383 22.58 -8.07 6.48
C GLY A 383 23.34 -8.03 7.80
N LYS A 384 24.03 -9.12 8.10
CA LYS A 384 24.84 -9.22 9.32
C LYS A 384 26.02 -8.24 9.27
N PRO A 385 26.43 -7.64 10.41
CA PRO A 385 27.66 -6.89 10.50
C PRO A 385 28.80 -7.74 9.98
N THR A 386 29.67 -7.15 9.16
CA THR A 386 30.86 -7.85 8.66
C THR A 386 31.94 -7.84 9.73
N ARG A 387 32.65 -8.97 9.88
CA ARG A 387 33.85 -9.08 10.72
C ARG A 387 34.94 -8.11 10.28
N PHE A 388 34.99 -7.83 8.96
CA PHE A 388 36.07 -7.06 8.34
C PHE A 388 35.59 -5.66 7.99
N ASP A 389 36.43 -4.66 8.30
CA ASP A 389 36.29 -3.31 7.79
C ASP A 389 37.18 -3.14 6.56
N LEU A 390 36.62 -2.54 5.48
CA LEU A 390 37.27 -2.49 4.16
C LEU A 390 37.53 -1.03 3.79
N ASN A 391 38.82 -0.68 3.58
CA ASN A 391 39.21 0.66 3.18
C ASN A 391 40.00 0.61 1.86
N LYS A 392 39.37 1.07 0.77
CA LYS A 392 40.05 1.15 -0.54
C LYS A 392 40.77 2.49 -0.64
N ARG A 393 42.06 2.44 -0.87
CA ARG A 393 42.92 3.63 -1.07
C ARG A 393 42.82 4.13 -2.51
N GLU A 394 43.27 5.36 -2.74
CA GLU A 394 43.23 6.00 -4.07
C GLU A 394 44.11 5.25 -5.09
N ASP A 395 45.17 4.58 -4.65
CA ASP A 395 46.04 3.73 -5.49
C ASP A 395 45.38 2.38 -5.90
N GLY A 396 44.16 2.11 -5.44
CA GLY A 396 43.40 0.88 -5.73
C GLY A 396 43.75 -0.29 -4.81
N THR A 397 44.64 -0.11 -3.83
CA THR A 397 44.91 -1.12 -2.78
C THR A 397 43.75 -1.19 -1.80
N LEU A 398 43.45 -2.39 -1.26
CA LEU A 398 42.40 -2.61 -0.27
C LEU A 398 43.03 -2.99 1.08
N GLU A 399 42.85 -2.14 2.05
CA GLU A 399 43.21 -2.39 3.45
C GLU A 399 42.01 -3.01 4.18
N VAL A 400 42.22 -4.11 4.87
CA VAL A 400 41.21 -4.88 5.58
C VAL A 400 41.56 -4.94 7.06
N THR A 401 40.69 -4.40 7.90
CA THR A 401 40.81 -4.46 9.36
C THR A 401 39.88 -5.53 9.93
N ASP A 402 40.43 -6.50 10.63
CA ASP A 402 39.62 -7.47 11.38
C ASP A 402 39.12 -6.85 12.69
N LYS A 403 37.82 -6.66 12.81
CA LYS A 403 37.20 -6.02 13.99
C LYS A 403 37.36 -6.83 15.29
N ASN A 404 37.65 -8.12 15.18
CA ASN A 404 37.85 -8.98 16.37
C ASN A 404 39.27 -8.89 16.94
N THR A 405 40.25 -8.73 16.08
CA THR A 405 41.69 -8.72 16.47
C THR A 405 42.32 -7.34 16.35
N ALA A 406 41.64 -6.39 15.73
CA ALA A 406 42.18 -5.08 15.34
C ALA A 406 43.39 -5.16 14.39
N GLU A 407 43.67 -6.32 13.80
CA GLU A 407 44.74 -6.53 12.84
C GLU A 407 44.41 -5.90 11.49
N VAL A 408 45.34 -5.20 10.91
CA VAL A 408 45.24 -4.56 9.60
C VAL A 408 46.02 -5.38 8.58
N ILE A 409 45.35 -5.84 7.54
CA ILE A 409 45.90 -6.70 6.50
C ILE A 409 45.74 -6.00 5.15
N GLU A 410 46.82 -5.88 4.38
CA GLU A 410 46.70 -5.44 2.99
C GLU A 410 46.22 -6.62 2.12
N ALA A 411 45.11 -6.41 1.40
CA ALA A 411 44.51 -7.46 0.62
C ALA A 411 45.22 -7.68 -0.72
N ILE A 412 45.43 -8.94 -1.08
CA ILE A 412 46.03 -9.33 -2.34
C ILE A 412 45.00 -9.11 -3.48
N LYS A 413 45.37 -8.27 -4.45
CA LYS A 413 44.55 -8.06 -5.65
C LYS A 413 44.51 -9.32 -6.52
N VAL A 414 43.34 -9.86 -6.80
CA VAL A 414 43.14 -11.06 -7.65
C VAL A 414 42.91 -10.66 -9.10
N LYS A 415 42.03 -9.67 -9.30
CA LYS A 415 41.73 -8.99 -10.56
C LYS A 415 41.10 -7.64 -10.26
N ASP A 416 40.84 -6.83 -11.28
CA ASP A 416 40.15 -5.56 -11.07
C ASP A 416 38.83 -5.74 -10.36
N GLY A 417 38.64 -4.97 -9.28
CA GLY A 417 37.49 -5.04 -8.40
C GLY A 417 37.36 -6.31 -7.54
N LYS A 418 38.45 -7.12 -7.43
CA LYS A 418 38.45 -8.31 -6.54
C LYS A 418 39.75 -8.46 -5.75
N TRP A 419 39.60 -8.69 -4.46
CA TRP A 419 40.69 -8.86 -3.50
C TRP A 419 40.46 -10.10 -2.64
N LYS A 420 41.54 -10.60 -2.03
CA LYS A 420 41.49 -11.69 -1.05
C LYS A 420 42.46 -11.43 0.11
N ILE A 421 42.12 -11.93 1.29
CA ILE A 421 43.02 -12.00 2.45
C ILE A 421 43.16 -13.44 2.94
N PRO A 422 44.28 -13.84 3.49
CA PRO A 422 44.39 -15.10 4.22
C PRO A 422 43.57 -15.00 5.53
N VAL A 423 42.84 -16.03 5.87
CA VAL A 423 42.11 -16.13 7.14
C VAL A 423 42.20 -17.57 7.66
N THR A 424 42.25 -17.72 8.98
CA THR A 424 42.14 -19.04 9.61
C THR A 424 40.68 -19.30 9.98
N ASP A 425 40.17 -20.43 9.56
CA ASP A 425 38.80 -20.83 9.89
C ASP A 425 38.64 -21.30 11.35
N LYS A 426 37.42 -21.61 11.77
CA LYS A 426 37.15 -22.08 13.14
C LYS A 426 37.84 -23.41 13.51
N ASN A 427 38.27 -24.14 12.50
CA ASN A 427 38.94 -25.44 12.65
C ASN A 427 40.48 -25.33 12.55
N GLY A 428 41.00 -24.10 12.53
CA GLY A 428 42.46 -23.86 12.42
C GLY A 428 43.03 -24.03 11.01
N LYS A 429 42.19 -24.17 9.97
CA LYS A 429 42.60 -24.33 8.58
C LYS A 429 42.77 -22.97 7.91
N ASN A 430 43.93 -22.77 7.26
CA ASN A 430 44.14 -21.57 6.46
C ASN A 430 43.31 -21.59 5.17
N THR A 431 42.58 -20.52 4.93
CA THR A 431 41.72 -20.32 3.78
C THR A 431 41.77 -18.86 3.32
N TYR A 432 41.08 -18.50 2.23
CA TYR A 432 41.04 -17.13 1.76
C TYR A 432 39.60 -16.57 1.86
N ARG A 433 39.52 -15.31 2.31
CA ARG A 433 38.26 -14.52 2.21
C ARG A 433 38.38 -13.57 1.03
N TYR A 434 37.33 -13.56 0.20
CA TYR A 434 37.29 -12.72 -1.00
C TYR A 434 36.37 -11.53 -0.76
N PHE A 435 36.74 -10.39 -1.37
CA PHE A 435 35.96 -9.15 -1.38
C PHE A 435 35.88 -8.62 -2.80
N ASP A 436 34.79 -7.95 -3.13
CA ASP A 436 34.58 -7.26 -4.38
C ASP A 436 34.25 -5.77 -4.14
N ASP A 437 34.21 -4.97 -5.21
CA ASP A 437 33.87 -3.54 -5.14
C ASP A 437 32.53 -3.30 -4.47
N GLU A 438 31.56 -4.21 -4.62
CA GLU A 438 30.27 -4.10 -3.97
C GLU A 438 30.37 -4.27 -2.44
N ALA A 439 31.19 -5.19 -1.98
CA ALA A 439 31.48 -5.36 -0.55
C ALA A 439 32.16 -4.12 0.03
N VAL A 440 33.08 -3.51 -0.72
CA VAL A 440 33.75 -2.25 -0.33
C VAL A 440 32.72 -1.12 -0.22
N LYS A 441 31.91 -0.89 -1.25
CA LYS A 441 30.84 0.12 -1.24
C LYS A 441 29.86 -0.09 -0.08
N ARG A 442 29.43 -1.34 0.17
CA ARG A 442 28.55 -1.65 1.30
C ARG A 442 29.19 -1.35 2.66
N ASN A 443 30.47 -1.59 2.79
CA ASN A 443 31.24 -1.31 4.02
C ASN A 443 31.39 0.20 4.25
N GLU A 444 31.66 0.95 3.20
CA GLU A 444 31.74 2.41 3.23
C GLU A 444 30.40 3.04 3.67
N VAL A 445 29.30 2.61 3.07
CA VAL A 445 27.96 3.07 3.48
C VAL A 445 27.67 2.74 4.94
N ARG A 446 28.11 1.56 5.45
CA ARG A 446 27.97 1.24 6.88
C ARG A 446 28.76 2.21 7.77
N ARG A 447 30.00 2.53 7.41
CA ARG A 447 30.80 3.52 8.16
C ARG A 447 30.12 4.88 8.18
N GLN A 448 29.62 5.35 7.03
CA GLN A 448 28.86 6.59 6.96
C GLN A 448 27.61 6.56 7.85
N MET A 449 26.84 5.45 7.85
CA MET A 449 25.69 5.30 8.74
C MET A 449 26.09 5.26 10.22
N ASP A 450 27.17 4.57 10.56
CA ASP A 450 27.65 4.47 11.95
C ASP A 450 28.19 5.81 12.47
N SER A 451 28.67 6.70 11.60
CA SER A 451 29.09 8.06 11.95
C SER A 451 27.92 9.03 12.23
N ILE A 452 26.69 8.70 11.79
CA ILE A 452 25.52 9.53 12.06
C ILE A 452 25.17 9.45 13.55
N PRO A 453 25.00 10.61 14.24
CA PRO A 453 24.64 10.64 15.65
C PRO A 453 23.35 9.85 15.93
N TRP A 454 23.29 9.20 17.09
CA TRP A 454 22.10 8.44 17.51
C TRP A 454 20.84 9.28 17.53
N GLU A 455 20.94 10.56 17.93
CA GLU A 455 19.83 11.50 17.98
C GLU A 455 19.19 11.71 16.58
N GLU A 456 20.00 11.75 15.53
CA GLU A 456 19.50 11.82 14.15
C GLU A 456 18.85 10.50 13.71
N ARG A 457 19.49 9.37 14.00
CA ARG A 457 18.98 8.05 13.61
C ARG A 457 17.64 7.73 14.27
N LYS A 458 17.41 8.14 15.52
CA LYS A 458 16.16 7.87 16.24
C LYS A 458 14.97 8.68 15.73
N LYS A 459 15.17 9.77 14.97
CA LYS A 459 14.06 10.57 14.39
C LYS A 459 13.14 9.73 13.52
N ARG A 460 13.66 8.69 12.87
CA ARG A 460 12.86 7.72 12.15
C ARG A 460 11.80 7.04 13.04
N ASN A 461 12.10 6.76 14.30
CA ASN A 461 11.20 5.98 15.17
C ASN A 461 9.83 6.64 15.33
N ASN A 462 9.74 7.96 15.19
CA ASN A 462 8.47 8.67 15.32
C ASN A 462 7.46 8.34 14.20
N VAL A 463 7.88 7.82 13.03
CA VAL A 463 6.95 7.35 11.99
C VAL A 463 6.19 6.09 12.44
N GLU A 464 6.72 5.35 13.41
CA GLU A 464 6.01 4.21 14.01
C GLU A 464 4.70 4.64 14.68
N ALA A 465 4.63 5.86 15.23
CA ALA A 465 3.39 6.43 15.74
C ALA A 465 2.36 6.65 14.63
N SER A 466 2.78 7.07 13.45
CA SER A 466 1.90 7.21 12.27
C SER A 466 1.40 5.86 11.77
N ILE A 467 2.27 4.86 11.74
CA ILE A 467 1.91 3.47 11.44
C ILE A 467 0.92 2.93 12.48
N PHE A 468 1.14 3.21 13.77
CA PHE A 468 0.20 2.83 14.83
C PHE A 468 -1.17 3.50 14.63
N GLN A 469 -1.19 4.80 14.39
CA GLN A 469 -2.43 5.55 14.10
C GLN A 469 -3.14 5.00 12.86
N TYR A 470 -2.40 4.66 11.80
CA TYR A 470 -2.95 4.00 10.61
C TYR A 470 -3.62 2.68 10.97
N CYS A 471 -2.96 1.84 11.76
CA CYS A 471 -3.44 0.51 12.14
C CYS A 471 -4.53 0.51 13.22
N PHE A 472 -4.84 1.65 13.85
CA PHE A 472 -5.69 1.72 15.05
C PHE A 472 -7.06 1.04 14.90
N HIS A 473 -7.65 1.10 13.70
CA HIS A 473 -8.94 0.44 13.40
C HIS A 473 -8.79 -0.89 12.65
N THR A 474 -7.56 -1.40 12.48
CA THR A 474 -7.33 -2.73 11.90
C THR A 474 -7.28 -3.79 13.00
N ARG A 475 -8.11 -4.81 12.91
CA ARG A 475 -8.04 -5.94 13.84
C ARG A 475 -6.90 -6.88 13.41
N ASN A 476 -5.90 -7.09 14.25
CA ASN A 476 -4.75 -7.95 13.95
C ASN A 476 -3.98 -7.59 12.65
N ASN A 477 -3.86 -6.31 12.34
CA ASN A 477 -3.31 -5.82 11.08
C ASN A 477 -4.01 -6.42 9.84
N LYS A 478 -5.31 -6.65 9.91
CA LYS A 478 -6.13 -7.12 8.81
C LYS A 478 -7.07 -6.00 8.34
N THR A 479 -7.03 -5.67 7.05
CA THR A 479 -7.96 -4.69 6.45
C THR A 479 -9.36 -5.28 6.33
N ARG A 480 -10.38 -4.42 6.18
CA ARG A 480 -11.76 -4.80 5.84
C ARG A 480 -11.99 -4.98 4.35
N TYR A 481 -11.04 -4.55 3.52
CA TYR A 481 -11.15 -4.47 2.08
C TYR A 481 -10.46 -5.65 1.38
N ARG A 482 -10.88 -5.90 0.15
CA ARG A 482 -10.25 -6.82 -0.81
C ARG A 482 -9.93 -6.06 -2.09
N GLY A 483 -8.80 -6.36 -2.70
CA GLY A 483 -8.27 -5.70 -3.90
C GLY A 483 -7.41 -4.48 -3.58
N LEU A 484 -6.34 -4.33 -4.36
CA LEU A 484 -5.32 -3.29 -4.20
C LEU A 484 -5.95 -1.89 -4.21
N ILE A 485 -6.80 -1.59 -5.20
CA ILE A 485 -7.41 -0.27 -5.37
C ILE A 485 -8.23 0.13 -4.14
N LYS A 486 -9.09 -0.76 -3.63
CA LYS A 486 -9.93 -0.45 -2.46
C LYS A 486 -9.11 -0.27 -1.20
N HIS A 487 -8.01 -1.03 -1.07
CA HIS A 487 -7.11 -0.88 0.06
C HIS A 487 -6.31 0.43 -0.04
N THR A 488 -5.92 0.84 -1.25
CA THR A 488 -5.27 2.14 -1.50
C THR A 488 -6.19 3.31 -1.13
N LEU A 489 -7.46 3.27 -1.56
CA LEU A 489 -8.45 4.28 -1.17
C LEU A 489 -8.61 4.38 0.35
N GLN A 490 -8.67 3.23 1.04
CA GLN A 490 -8.74 3.18 2.50
C GLN A 490 -7.49 3.79 3.15
N ALA A 491 -6.30 3.44 2.66
CA ALA A 491 -5.04 3.92 3.20
C ALA A 491 -4.92 5.45 3.07
N ILE A 492 -5.23 5.99 1.91
CA ILE A 492 -5.22 7.42 1.63
C ILE A 492 -6.23 8.16 2.52
N ALA A 493 -7.48 7.68 2.59
CA ALA A 493 -8.52 8.29 3.43
C ALA A 493 -8.13 8.29 4.92
N ARG A 494 -7.51 7.20 5.39
CA ARG A 494 -7.01 7.10 6.76
C ARG A 494 -5.87 8.08 7.03
N CYS A 495 -4.94 8.25 6.10
CA CYS A 495 -3.82 9.19 6.22
C CYS A 495 -4.29 10.65 6.14
N ALA A 496 -5.28 10.96 5.30
CA ALA A 496 -5.92 12.28 5.28
C ALA A 496 -6.56 12.63 6.64
N TRP A 497 -7.21 11.66 7.28
CA TRP A 497 -7.72 11.81 8.64
C TRP A 497 -6.62 12.04 9.67
N ILE A 498 -5.49 11.32 9.56
CA ILE A 498 -4.34 11.51 10.46
C ILE A 498 -3.79 12.92 10.32
N ASN A 499 -3.63 13.44 9.10
CA ASN A 499 -3.23 14.81 8.86
C ASN A 499 -4.18 15.80 9.53
N MET A 500 -5.48 15.65 9.30
CA MET A 500 -6.50 16.50 9.94
C MET A 500 -6.40 16.47 11.48
N ARG A 501 -6.23 15.28 12.07
CA ARG A 501 -6.07 15.13 13.53
C ARG A 501 -4.83 15.85 14.05
N ARG A 502 -3.75 15.87 13.30
CA ARG A 502 -2.51 16.58 13.66
C ARG A 502 -2.69 18.09 13.60
N LEU A 503 -3.39 18.58 12.57
CA LEU A 503 -3.73 20.00 12.47
C LEU A 503 -4.63 20.42 13.62
N PHE A 504 -5.66 19.62 13.93
CA PHE A 504 -6.53 19.86 15.08
C PHE A 504 -5.77 19.96 16.40
N LEU A 505 -4.82 19.05 16.64
CA LEU A 505 -4.00 19.06 17.86
C LEU A 505 -2.95 20.19 17.87
N PHE A 506 -2.56 20.68 16.71
CA PHE A 506 -1.60 21.77 16.57
C PHE A 506 -2.27 23.14 16.82
N ASP A 507 -3.52 23.29 16.40
CA ASP A 507 -4.30 24.53 16.59
C ASP A 507 -4.92 24.63 18.01
N ALA A 508 -5.00 23.53 18.79
CA ALA A 508 -5.55 23.47 20.15
C ALA A 508 -4.56 24.01 21.19
#